data_9b6e5d29926b3e43357795777a11567a
#
_entry.id   9b6e5d29926b3e43357795777a11567a
#
_cell.length_a   1.000
_cell.length_b   1.000
_cell.length_c   1.000
_cell.angle_alpha   90.00
_cell.angle_beta   90.00
_cell.angle_gamma   90.00
#
_symmetry.space_group_name_H-M   'P 1'
#
loop_
_entity.id
_entity.type
_entity.pdbx_description
1 polymer ?
#
loop_
_entity_poly.entity_id
_entity_poly.type
_entity_poly.pdbx_seq_one_letter_code
_entity_poly.pdbx_strand_id
1 'polypeptide(L)'
;MYIGSTAKERPDHFVVIESGDSATEILALMKEKQIFNLILDGKTCDAAIFELPEFKEVFGNVNIIYFSNFNIDKSEILYALKNAIRLEIRKCTYKGKELIDWTVFTRLEELFTPYSKRFVNLFTHPALKTIFIEKFTEENYRFPENEILHTLSIEGSVSCDWSTLTHFNKLEALYLCEIKSLTDISWLEDLNNLKELDISLCKDVEAITEAISTVKTLKYLHIFQSGMIESLQSLANLTSLEELTIENKGKLIDKNISFLDTIPNLEYSIEIGSFGTTSDK
;
A
#
# COMPACT_ATOMS: atom_id res chain seq x y z
N MET A 1 24.09 15.97 7.03
CA MET A 1 23.94 14.51 7.26
C MET A 1 23.74 14.25 8.76
N TYR A 2 22.74 13.46 9.11
CA TYR A 2 22.46 13.04 10.50
C TYR A 2 21.74 11.68 10.53
N ILE A 3 21.67 11.05 11.70
CA ILE A 3 20.89 9.84 11.90
C ILE A 3 19.49 10.25 12.40
N GLY A 4 18.46 9.85 11.71
CA GLY A 4 17.07 10.10 12.05
C GLY A 4 16.28 8.80 12.20
N SER A 5 15.08 8.90 12.76
CA SER A 5 14.06 7.86 12.72
C SER A 5 12.75 8.44 12.19
N THR A 6 12.00 7.67 11.41
CA THR A 6 10.78 8.17 10.75
C THR A 6 9.55 8.21 11.66
N ALA A 7 9.53 7.47 12.77
CA ALA A 7 8.49 7.53 13.81
C ALA A 7 8.96 6.84 15.10
N LYS A 8 8.27 7.14 16.21
CA LYS A 8 8.51 6.51 17.51
C LYS A 8 8.30 4.98 17.53
N GLU A 9 7.60 4.44 16.54
CA GLU A 9 7.18 3.04 16.48
C GLU A 9 8.00 2.17 15.52
N ARG A 10 8.93 2.77 14.75
CA ARG A 10 9.82 2.02 13.85
C ARG A 10 11.26 2.04 14.39
N PRO A 11 11.84 0.87 14.68
CA PRO A 11 13.22 0.78 15.18
C PRO A 11 14.28 1.07 14.11
N ASP A 12 13.87 1.32 12.86
CA ASP A 12 14.80 1.54 11.77
C ASP A 12 15.47 2.92 11.88
N HIS A 13 16.77 2.91 11.97
CA HIS A 13 17.57 4.11 11.87
C HIS A 13 17.89 4.40 10.40
N PHE A 14 17.90 5.67 10.05
CA PHE A 14 18.17 6.16 8.69
C PHE A 14 19.30 7.17 8.70
N VAL A 15 20.11 7.15 7.65
CA VAL A 15 20.97 8.28 7.31
C VAL A 15 20.18 9.25 6.47
N VAL A 16 20.04 10.49 6.95
CA VAL A 16 19.40 11.57 6.20
C VAL A 16 20.47 12.30 5.42
N ILE A 17 20.28 12.39 4.10
CA ILE A 17 21.22 13.06 3.20
C ILE A 17 20.70 14.46 2.88
N GLU A 18 21.59 15.46 2.98
CA GLU A 18 21.33 16.86 2.65
C GLU A 18 22.28 17.34 1.54
N SER A 19 21.92 18.45 0.92
CA SER A 19 22.79 19.07 -0.11
C SER A 19 24.15 19.44 0.46
N GLY A 20 25.21 19.04 -0.26
CA GLY A 20 26.60 19.32 0.15
C GLY A 20 27.22 18.23 1.04
N ASP A 21 26.48 17.21 1.41
CA ASP A 21 27.04 16.06 2.14
C ASP A 21 28.05 15.28 1.28
N SER A 22 29.11 14.80 1.93
CA SER A 22 30.15 14.00 1.28
C SER A 22 29.75 12.53 1.18
N ALA A 23 29.78 11.94 0.00
CA ALA A 23 29.55 10.52 -0.21
C ALA A 23 30.48 9.64 0.63
N THR A 24 31.73 10.04 0.78
CA THR A 24 32.74 9.31 1.61
C THR A 24 32.35 9.32 3.08
N GLU A 25 31.87 10.46 3.61
CA GLU A 25 31.45 10.58 5.01
C GLU A 25 30.16 9.79 5.27
N ILE A 26 29.21 9.82 4.30
CA ILE A 26 27.99 9.03 4.36
C ILE A 26 28.32 7.53 4.42
N LEU A 27 29.17 7.05 3.53
CA LEU A 27 29.59 5.63 3.50
C LEU A 27 30.30 5.23 4.79
N ALA A 28 31.15 6.09 5.34
CA ALA A 28 31.83 5.84 6.62
C ALA A 28 30.81 5.72 7.75
N LEU A 29 29.83 6.64 7.80
CA LEU A 29 28.77 6.61 8.80
C LEU A 29 27.89 5.35 8.66
N MET A 30 27.47 5.01 7.44
CA MET A 30 26.68 3.80 7.17
C MET A 30 27.42 2.55 7.66
N LYS A 31 28.69 2.42 7.36
CA LYS A 31 29.54 1.28 7.78
C LYS A 31 29.77 1.24 9.30
N GLU A 32 30.08 2.38 9.89
CA GLU A 32 30.34 2.49 11.35
C GLU A 32 29.07 2.12 12.15
N LYS A 33 27.92 2.63 11.74
CA LYS A 33 26.66 2.44 12.47
C LYS A 33 25.86 1.21 11.99
N GLN A 34 26.30 0.52 10.94
CA GLN A 34 25.57 -0.60 10.30
C GLN A 34 24.15 -0.18 9.85
N ILE A 35 24.00 1.06 9.37
CA ILE A 35 22.73 1.61 8.88
C ILE A 35 22.79 1.68 7.36
N PHE A 36 21.93 0.90 6.69
CA PHE A 36 21.83 0.83 5.23
C PHE A 36 20.49 1.35 4.71
N ASN A 37 19.87 2.26 5.44
CA ASN A 37 18.61 2.89 5.12
C ASN A 37 18.83 4.39 4.94
N LEU A 38 18.19 4.98 3.90
CA LEU A 38 18.36 6.39 3.55
C LEU A 38 17.04 7.14 3.56
N ILE A 39 17.10 8.41 3.96
CA ILE A 39 16.05 9.40 3.70
C ILE A 39 16.63 10.45 2.74
N LEU A 40 15.92 10.65 1.62
CA LEU A 40 16.20 11.64 0.59
C LEU A 40 14.96 12.52 0.45
N ASP A 41 15.08 13.80 0.78
CA ASP A 41 14.00 14.77 0.64
C ASP A 41 14.41 15.90 -0.31
N GLY A 42 13.70 16.05 -1.42
CA GLY A 42 13.97 17.08 -2.44
C GLY A 42 13.83 18.53 -1.95
N LYS A 43 13.38 18.74 -0.69
CA LYS A 43 13.41 20.07 -0.05
C LYS A 43 14.78 20.40 0.55
N THR A 44 15.56 19.42 0.92
CA THR A 44 16.86 19.56 1.58
C THR A 44 18.01 18.95 0.78
N CYS A 45 17.70 18.10 -0.20
CA CYS A 45 18.68 17.42 -1.04
C CYS A 45 18.43 17.72 -2.52
N ASP A 46 19.47 18.15 -3.23
CA ASP A 46 19.40 18.42 -4.68
C ASP A 46 19.43 17.09 -5.47
N ALA A 47 18.61 17.00 -6.52
CA ALA A 47 18.60 15.86 -7.43
C ALA A 47 19.94 15.65 -8.17
N ALA A 48 20.81 16.64 -8.22
CA ALA A 48 22.15 16.53 -8.81
C ALA A 48 23.00 15.41 -8.18
N ILE A 49 22.72 15.00 -6.95
CA ILE A 49 23.47 13.89 -6.30
C ILE A 49 23.34 12.55 -7.05
N PHE A 50 22.28 12.34 -7.81
CA PHE A 50 22.08 11.12 -8.59
C PHE A 50 22.98 11.05 -9.83
N GLU A 51 23.53 12.20 -10.26
CA GLU A 51 24.46 12.32 -11.38
C GLU A 51 25.93 12.24 -10.92
N LEU A 52 26.20 12.32 -9.60
CA LEU A 52 27.54 12.31 -9.04
C LEU A 52 28.07 10.86 -8.92
N PRO A 53 29.19 10.53 -9.56
CA PRO A 53 29.74 9.16 -9.55
C PRO A 53 30.06 8.63 -8.14
N GLU A 54 30.47 9.50 -7.22
CA GLU A 54 30.79 9.15 -5.83
C GLU A 54 29.59 8.66 -5.02
N PHE A 55 28.36 9.06 -5.37
CA PHE A 55 27.13 8.59 -4.72
C PHE A 55 26.69 7.21 -5.21
N LYS A 56 27.26 6.71 -6.29
CA LYS A 56 26.91 5.40 -6.84
C LYS A 56 27.16 4.26 -5.84
N GLU A 57 28.23 4.35 -5.04
CA GLU A 57 28.51 3.37 -3.99
C GLU A 57 27.52 3.51 -2.82
N VAL A 58 27.14 4.75 -2.45
CA VAL A 58 26.13 5.00 -1.41
C VAL A 58 24.83 4.30 -1.81
N PHE A 59 24.28 4.59 -2.99
CA PHE A 59 23.03 4.00 -3.45
C PHE A 59 23.15 2.50 -3.73
N GLY A 60 24.36 2.01 -4.01
CA GLY A 60 24.62 0.58 -4.22
C GLY A 60 24.50 -0.28 -2.96
N ASN A 61 24.62 0.33 -1.77
CA ASN A 61 24.65 -0.35 -0.48
C ASN A 61 23.36 -0.18 0.36
N VAL A 62 22.28 0.33 -0.22
CA VAL A 62 21.06 0.62 0.53
C VAL A 62 20.07 -0.54 0.50
N ASN A 63 19.30 -0.67 1.59
CA ASN A 63 18.21 -1.61 1.71
C ASN A 63 16.85 -0.91 1.67
N ILE A 64 16.66 0.16 2.45
CA ILE A 64 15.41 0.90 2.53
C ILE A 64 15.67 2.34 2.14
N ILE A 65 14.83 2.88 1.25
CA ILE A 65 14.91 4.29 0.84
C ILE A 65 13.54 4.94 1.00
N TYR A 66 13.53 6.03 1.77
CA TYR A 66 12.45 7.01 1.77
C TYR A 66 12.83 8.16 0.85
N PHE A 67 12.11 8.29 -0.25
CA PHE A 67 12.36 9.25 -1.31
C PHE A 67 11.16 10.17 -1.45
N SER A 68 11.32 11.46 -1.15
CA SER A 68 10.18 12.38 -1.09
C SER A 68 10.45 13.73 -1.72
N ASN A 69 9.37 14.38 -2.17
CA ASN A 69 9.36 15.76 -2.66
C ASN A 69 10.25 16.04 -3.89
N PHE A 70 10.57 15.03 -4.69
CA PHE A 70 11.33 15.22 -5.93
C PHE A 70 10.43 15.37 -7.16
N ASN A 71 10.88 16.19 -8.12
CA ASN A 71 10.41 16.14 -9.50
C ASN A 71 11.36 15.20 -10.27
N ILE A 72 10.85 14.04 -10.66
CA ILE A 72 11.64 13.02 -11.36
C ILE A 72 11.46 13.28 -12.85
N ASP A 73 12.44 13.91 -13.48
CA ASP A 73 12.43 14.27 -14.90
C ASP A 73 13.22 13.28 -15.77
N LYS A 74 14.07 12.47 -15.15
CA LYS A 74 14.89 11.44 -15.80
C LYS A 74 14.75 10.10 -15.09
N SER A 75 14.77 9.01 -15.85
CA SER A 75 14.69 7.64 -15.33
C SER A 75 15.88 7.26 -14.46
N GLU A 76 17.06 7.82 -14.76
CA GLU A 76 18.31 7.58 -14.05
C GLU A 76 18.22 7.88 -12.55
N ILE A 77 17.37 8.84 -12.16
CA ILE A 77 17.13 9.16 -10.74
C ILE A 77 16.58 7.94 -10.02
N LEU A 78 15.57 7.28 -10.59
CA LEU A 78 15.00 6.06 -10.00
C LEU A 78 15.97 4.89 -10.14
N TYR A 79 16.61 4.73 -11.29
CA TYR A 79 17.55 3.62 -11.53
C TYR A 79 18.80 3.69 -10.64
N ALA A 80 19.17 4.86 -10.14
CA ALA A 80 20.21 4.97 -9.11
C ALA A 80 19.83 4.20 -7.83
N LEU A 81 18.52 4.07 -7.54
CA LEU A 81 17.96 3.43 -6.34
C LEU A 81 17.64 1.93 -6.55
N LYS A 82 18.02 1.32 -7.66
CA LYS A 82 17.61 -0.03 -8.08
C LYS A 82 18.04 -1.18 -7.17
N ASN A 83 18.97 -0.92 -6.25
CA ASN A 83 19.45 -1.93 -5.30
C ASN A 83 18.62 -1.99 -4.00
N ALA A 84 17.66 -1.10 -3.83
CA ALA A 84 16.76 -1.11 -2.68
C ALA A 84 15.96 -2.41 -2.60
N ILE A 85 15.70 -2.87 -1.37
CA ILE A 85 14.76 -3.94 -1.05
C ILE A 85 13.36 -3.33 -0.86
N ARG A 86 13.32 -2.15 -0.22
CA ARG A 86 12.11 -1.35 -0.03
C ARG A 86 12.34 0.07 -0.52
N LEU A 87 11.42 0.55 -1.35
CA LEU A 87 11.44 1.91 -1.88
C LEU A 87 10.09 2.59 -1.62
N GLU A 88 10.12 3.67 -0.84
CA GLU A 88 8.95 4.52 -0.59
C GLU A 88 9.14 5.86 -1.31
N ILE A 89 8.36 6.06 -2.36
CA ILE A 89 8.33 7.31 -3.12
C ILE A 89 7.08 8.10 -2.68
N ARG A 90 7.27 9.24 -2.02
CA ARG A 90 6.20 10.05 -1.46
C ARG A 90 6.21 11.46 -2.00
N LYS A 91 5.05 12.00 -2.36
CA LYS A 91 4.93 13.39 -2.84
C LYS A 91 5.88 13.72 -4.00
N CYS A 92 6.22 12.73 -4.80
CA CYS A 92 7.02 12.89 -6.00
C CYS A 92 6.14 12.99 -7.23
N THR A 93 6.67 13.64 -8.28
CA THR A 93 6.03 13.72 -9.58
C THR A 93 6.98 13.21 -10.64
N TYR A 94 6.59 12.19 -11.38
CA TYR A 94 7.36 11.72 -12.54
C TYR A 94 6.98 12.52 -13.78
N LYS A 95 7.91 13.34 -14.26
CA LYS A 95 7.77 14.21 -15.46
C LYS A 95 8.57 13.70 -16.65
N GLY A 96 9.39 12.67 -16.47
CA GLY A 96 10.18 12.04 -17.52
C GLY A 96 9.34 11.48 -18.66
N LYS A 97 9.91 11.41 -19.84
CA LYS A 97 9.28 10.83 -21.04
C LYS A 97 9.58 9.35 -21.20
N GLU A 98 10.62 8.86 -20.52
CA GLU A 98 11.10 7.48 -20.58
C GLU A 98 10.18 6.53 -19.82
N LEU A 99 10.17 5.29 -20.23
CA LEU A 99 9.52 4.22 -19.46
C LEU A 99 10.40 3.84 -18.26
N ILE A 100 9.75 3.54 -17.15
CA ILE A 100 10.40 2.94 -15.99
C ILE A 100 10.05 1.46 -15.96
N ASP A 101 11.03 0.64 -16.24
CA ASP A 101 10.90 -0.81 -16.13
C ASP A 101 11.27 -1.26 -14.70
N TRP A 102 10.27 -1.68 -13.97
CA TRP A 102 10.46 -2.10 -12.59
C TRP A 102 11.27 -3.39 -12.45
N THR A 103 11.34 -4.23 -13.48
CA THR A 103 12.15 -5.47 -13.43
C THR A 103 13.65 -5.22 -13.28
N VAL A 104 14.11 -3.99 -13.55
CA VAL A 104 15.51 -3.57 -13.30
C VAL A 104 15.84 -3.53 -11.80
N PHE A 105 14.82 -3.40 -10.93
CA PHE A 105 14.97 -3.35 -9.48
C PHE A 105 14.98 -4.76 -8.88
N THR A 106 15.93 -5.58 -9.24
CA THR A 106 15.95 -7.03 -9.01
C THR A 106 15.89 -7.47 -7.55
N ARG A 107 16.16 -6.58 -6.59
CA ARG A 107 16.09 -6.84 -5.15
C ARG A 107 14.82 -6.30 -4.50
N LEU A 108 13.99 -5.56 -5.26
CA LEU A 108 12.85 -4.83 -4.72
C LEU A 108 11.74 -5.81 -4.33
N GLU A 109 11.40 -5.82 -3.06
CA GLU A 109 10.31 -6.61 -2.48
C GLU A 109 9.11 -5.77 -2.07
N GLU A 110 9.33 -4.49 -1.74
CA GLU A 110 8.28 -3.57 -1.30
C GLU A 110 8.38 -2.24 -2.03
N LEU A 111 7.30 -1.81 -2.65
CA LEU A 111 7.21 -0.53 -3.37
C LEU A 111 5.99 0.26 -2.94
N PHE A 112 6.23 1.52 -2.58
CA PHE A 112 5.23 2.55 -2.33
C PHE A 112 5.47 3.70 -3.30
N THR A 113 4.53 4.00 -4.20
CA THR A 113 4.75 5.01 -5.23
C THR A 113 3.47 5.64 -5.74
N PRO A 114 3.47 6.95 -6.06
CA PRO A 114 2.45 7.50 -6.94
C PRO A 114 2.50 6.82 -8.30
N TYR A 115 1.34 6.56 -8.89
CA TYR A 115 1.26 5.93 -10.20
C TYR A 115 1.77 6.83 -11.33
N SER A 116 2.36 6.21 -12.33
CA SER A 116 2.67 6.84 -13.62
C SER A 116 2.38 5.88 -14.77
N LYS A 117 1.72 6.37 -15.84
CA LYS A 117 1.53 5.63 -17.11
C LYS A 117 2.84 5.23 -17.81
N ARG A 118 3.97 5.70 -17.29
CA ARG A 118 5.32 5.31 -17.75
C ARG A 118 5.87 4.07 -17.06
N PHE A 119 5.18 3.59 -16.04
CA PHE A 119 5.58 2.38 -15.33
C PHE A 119 5.22 1.13 -16.14
N VAL A 120 6.20 0.28 -16.39
CA VAL A 120 6.00 -1.00 -17.07
C VAL A 120 6.46 -2.14 -16.16
N ASN A 121 5.86 -3.30 -16.33
CA ASN A 121 6.17 -4.54 -15.61
C ASN A 121 6.02 -4.45 -14.08
N LEU A 122 5.26 -3.47 -13.58
CA LEU A 122 5.07 -3.28 -12.15
C LEU A 122 4.35 -4.50 -11.52
N PHE A 123 3.19 -4.87 -12.05
CA PHE A 123 2.37 -5.96 -11.51
C PHE A 123 2.84 -7.36 -11.96
N THR A 124 3.85 -7.44 -12.84
CA THR A 124 4.51 -8.70 -13.25
C THR A 124 5.91 -8.83 -12.69
N HIS A 125 6.30 -7.95 -11.77
CA HIS A 125 7.64 -7.97 -11.19
C HIS A 125 7.89 -9.29 -10.42
N PRO A 126 9.05 -9.96 -10.67
CA PRO A 126 9.26 -11.32 -10.18
C PRO A 126 9.62 -11.43 -8.69
N ALA A 127 9.79 -10.33 -7.98
CA ALA A 127 10.17 -10.31 -6.57
C ALA A 127 9.31 -9.39 -5.69
N LEU A 128 8.46 -8.52 -6.26
CA LEU A 128 7.61 -7.62 -5.49
C LEU A 128 6.51 -8.40 -4.77
N LYS A 129 6.56 -8.35 -3.44
CA LYS A 129 5.60 -8.95 -2.53
C LYS A 129 4.56 -7.94 -2.05
N THR A 130 4.93 -6.66 -2.03
CA THR A 130 4.10 -5.56 -1.52
C THR A 130 4.13 -4.39 -2.48
N ILE A 131 2.95 -3.96 -2.92
CA ILE A 131 2.77 -2.80 -3.80
C ILE A 131 1.71 -1.88 -3.20
N PHE A 132 2.09 -0.61 -2.97
CA PHE A 132 1.18 0.49 -2.61
C PHE A 132 1.23 1.53 -3.71
N ILE A 133 0.10 1.75 -4.39
CA ILE A 133 -0.04 2.68 -5.50
C ILE A 133 -0.99 3.81 -5.12
N GLU A 134 -0.48 5.03 -5.12
CA GLU A 134 -1.29 6.25 -4.99
C GLU A 134 -1.68 6.79 -6.38
N LYS A 135 -2.88 7.35 -6.51
CA LYS A 135 -3.34 8.04 -7.73
C LYS A 135 -3.31 7.13 -8.98
N PHE A 136 -3.78 5.92 -8.84
CA PHE A 136 -3.91 5.02 -9.98
C PHE A 136 -4.90 5.58 -11.00
N THR A 137 -4.48 5.69 -12.28
CA THR A 137 -5.24 6.40 -13.34
C THR A 137 -5.34 5.60 -14.65
N GLU A 138 -5.08 4.31 -14.64
CA GLU A 138 -5.19 3.46 -15.85
C GLU A 138 -6.64 3.00 -16.04
N GLU A 139 -7.30 3.54 -17.06
CA GLU A 139 -8.66 3.13 -17.43
C GLU A 139 -8.67 1.76 -18.14
N ASN A 140 -9.70 0.95 -17.85
CA ASN A 140 -9.89 -0.39 -18.42
C ASN A 140 -8.69 -1.32 -18.20
N TYR A 141 -7.94 -1.08 -17.14
CA TYR A 141 -6.80 -1.92 -16.80
C TYR A 141 -7.25 -3.32 -16.40
N ARG A 142 -6.48 -4.31 -16.83
CA ARG A 142 -6.62 -5.72 -16.43
C ARG A 142 -5.34 -6.14 -15.74
N PHE A 143 -5.46 -6.56 -14.49
CA PHE A 143 -4.31 -7.03 -13.72
C PHE A 143 -3.81 -8.35 -14.30
N PRO A 144 -2.48 -8.49 -14.50
CA PRO A 144 -1.89 -9.72 -15.02
C PRO A 144 -1.85 -10.81 -13.95
N GLU A 145 -1.58 -12.04 -14.37
CA GLU A 145 -1.24 -13.12 -13.46
C GLU A 145 0.02 -12.78 -12.65
N ASN A 146 -0.04 -13.02 -11.33
CA ASN A 146 1.10 -12.85 -10.44
C ASN A 146 0.98 -13.80 -9.22
N GLU A 147 1.98 -14.65 -9.04
CA GLU A 147 2.05 -15.64 -7.96
C GLU A 147 2.95 -15.20 -6.79
N ILE A 148 3.40 -13.93 -6.77
CA ILE A 148 4.38 -13.43 -5.81
C ILE A 148 3.76 -12.38 -4.89
N LEU A 149 2.78 -11.60 -5.40
CA LEU A 149 2.21 -10.49 -4.68
C LEU A 149 1.35 -10.97 -3.49
N HIS A 150 1.68 -10.49 -2.29
CA HIS A 150 0.96 -10.80 -1.04
C HIS A 150 0.15 -9.61 -0.53
N THR A 151 0.62 -8.40 -0.80
CA THR A 151 -0.05 -7.16 -0.34
C THR A 151 -0.21 -6.19 -1.49
N LEU A 152 -1.43 -5.73 -1.71
CA LEU A 152 -1.76 -4.73 -2.70
C LEU A 152 -2.59 -3.60 -2.09
N SER A 153 -2.14 -2.37 -2.27
CA SER A 153 -2.93 -1.17 -1.99
C SER A 153 -3.06 -0.33 -3.24
N ILE A 154 -4.29 0.03 -3.57
CA ILE A 154 -4.59 0.92 -4.70
C ILE A 154 -5.46 2.07 -4.19
N GLU A 155 -4.95 3.29 -4.38
CA GLU A 155 -5.71 4.52 -4.23
C GLU A 155 -5.92 5.15 -5.61
N GLY A 156 -7.15 5.45 -5.97
CA GLY A 156 -7.43 6.12 -7.24
C GLY A 156 -8.85 6.01 -7.71
N SER A 157 -9.20 6.81 -8.70
CA SER A 157 -10.57 6.94 -9.18
C SER A 157 -10.68 6.60 -10.67
N VAL A 158 -10.55 5.31 -10.99
CA VAL A 158 -10.61 4.84 -12.38
C VAL A 158 -11.53 3.64 -12.54
N SER A 159 -12.00 3.43 -13.76
CA SER A 159 -12.74 2.23 -14.14
C SER A 159 -11.78 1.16 -14.63
N CYS A 160 -11.60 0.12 -13.80
CA CYS A 160 -10.80 -1.07 -14.12
C CYS A 160 -11.69 -2.31 -14.17
N ASP A 161 -11.18 -3.37 -14.74
CA ASP A 161 -11.73 -4.71 -14.53
C ASP A 161 -11.19 -5.26 -13.21
N TRP A 162 -11.83 -4.86 -12.12
CA TRP A 162 -11.42 -5.20 -10.75
C TRP A 162 -11.49 -6.71 -10.47
N SER A 163 -12.32 -7.46 -11.21
CA SER A 163 -12.40 -8.92 -11.08
C SER A 163 -11.08 -9.60 -11.41
N THR A 164 -10.21 -8.96 -12.21
CA THR A 164 -8.88 -9.49 -12.52
C THR A 164 -7.88 -9.42 -11.36
N LEU A 165 -8.25 -8.81 -10.22
CA LEU A 165 -7.45 -8.92 -8.98
C LEU A 165 -7.38 -10.38 -8.48
N THR A 166 -8.31 -11.24 -8.88
CA THR A 166 -8.26 -12.68 -8.61
C THR A 166 -7.06 -13.40 -9.23
N HIS A 167 -6.39 -12.77 -10.21
CA HIS A 167 -5.11 -13.23 -10.76
C HIS A 167 -3.95 -13.17 -9.76
N PHE A 168 -4.12 -12.48 -8.64
CA PHE A 168 -3.14 -12.44 -7.55
C PHE A 168 -3.44 -13.52 -6.51
N ASN A 169 -3.23 -14.77 -6.89
CA ASN A 169 -3.63 -15.95 -6.12
C ASN A 169 -2.93 -16.12 -4.76
N LYS A 170 -1.89 -15.34 -4.47
CA LYS A 170 -1.19 -15.29 -3.17
C LYS A 170 -1.56 -14.07 -2.33
N LEU A 171 -2.54 -13.26 -2.78
CA LEU A 171 -2.90 -12.04 -2.09
C LEU A 171 -3.48 -12.34 -0.70
N GLU A 172 -2.83 -11.78 0.32
CA GLU A 172 -3.20 -11.91 1.73
C GLU A 172 -3.79 -10.61 2.29
N ALA A 173 -3.38 -9.46 1.75
CA ALA A 173 -3.87 -8.16 2.16
C ALA A 173 -4.23 -7.28 0.96
N LEU A 174 -5.43 -6.71 0.98
CA LEU A 174 -5.97 -5.84 -0.07
C LEU A 174 -6.54 -4.56 0.53
N TYR A 175 -6.05 -3.41 0.05
CA TYR A 175 -6.49 -2.09 0.48
C TYR A 175 -6.97 -1.31 -0.75
N LEU A 176 -8.24 -0.94 -0.79
CA LEU A 176 -8.89 -0.20 -1.87
C LEU A 176 -9.37 1.15 -1.35
N CYS A 177 -8.80 2.25 -1.84
CA CYS A 177 -9.08 3.58 -1.34
C CYS A 177 -9.50 4.55 -2.45
N GLU A 178 -10.56 5.33 -2.21
CA GLU A 178 -11.07 6.37 -3.11
C GLU A 178 -11.46 5.89 -4.53
N ILE A 179 -11.85 4.62 -4.67
CA ILE A 179 -12.20 4.04 -5.96
C ILE A 179 -13.70 4.26 -6.24
N LYS A 180 -14.01 5.29 -7.02
CA LYS A 180 -15.39 5.70 -7.33
C LYS A 180 -16.13 4.74 -8.28
N SER A 181 -15.41 4.01 -9.12
CA SER A 181 -15.99 3.07 -10.08
C SER A 181 -16.13 1.65 -9.55
N LEU A 182 -15.78 1.42 -8.29
CA LEU A 182 -15.93 0.12 -7.66
C LEU A 182 -17.37 -0.06 -7.20
N THR A 183 -18.17 -0.75 -8.00
CA THR A 183 -19.59 -1.03 -7.69
C THR A 183 -19.78 -2.47 -7.26
N ASP A 184 -19.14 -3.41 -7.94
CA ASP A 184 -19.22 -4.84 -7.66
C ASP A 184 -17.88 -5.33 -7.07
N ILE A 185 -17.98 -6.02 -5.94
CA ILE A 185 -16.88 -6.69 -5.26
C ILE A 185 -17.14 -8.18 -5.02
N SER A 186 -18.09 -8.78 -5.74
CA SER A 186 -18.42 -10.20 -5.61
C SER A 186 -17.24 -11.12 -5.91
N TRP A 187 -16.31 -10.69 -6.78
CA TRP A 187 -15.05 -11.39 -7.11
C TRP A 187 -14.13 -11.61 -5.89
N LEU A 188 -14.38 -10.94 -4.75
CA LEU A 188 -13.63 -11.20 -3.51
C LEU A 188 -13.72 -12.66 -3.05
N GLU A 189 -14.81 -13.38 -3.39
CA GLU A 189 -15.00 -14.80 -3.05
C GLU A 189 -13.90 -15.71 -3.59
N ASP A 190 -13.25 -15.30 -4.70
CA ASP A 190 -12.18 -16.06 -5.36
C ASP A 190 -10.79 -15.80 -4.75
N LEU A 191 -10.65 -14.79 -3.86
CA LEU A 191 -9.39 -14.49 -3.15
C LEU A 191 -9.21 -15.40 -1.93
N ASN A 192 -8.94 -16.65 -2.16
CA ASN A 192 -8.94 -17.72 -1.14
C ASN A 192 -7.85 -17.58 -0.04
N ASN A 193 -6.88 -16.69 -0.21
CA ASN A 193 -5.81 -16.42 0.76
C ASN A 193 -5.97 -15.08 1.50
N LEU A 194 -7.02 -14.31 1.19
CA LEU A 194 -7.20 -12.97 1.73
C LEU A 194 -7.51 -13.03 3.23
N LYS A 195 -6.67 -12.37 4.02
CA LYS A 195 -6.76 -12.29 5.49
C LYS A 195 -7.09 -10.88 5.97
N GLU A 196 -6.70 -9.87 5.19
CA GLU A 196 -6.87 -8.46 5.54
C GLU A 196 -7.51 -7.71 4.37
N LEU A 197 -8.59 -6.98 4.66
CA LEU A 197 -9.32 -6.18 3.69
C LEU A 197 -9.64 -4.81 4.28
N ASP A 198 -9.21 -3.76 3.57
CA ASP A 198 -9.63 -2.38 3.80
C ASP A 198 -10.36 -1.86 2.57
N ILE A 199 -11.57 -1.36 2.74
CA ILE A 199 -12.33 -0.66 1.71
C ILE A 199 -12.68 0.71 2.25
N SER A 200 -11.95 1.73 1.79
CA SER A 200 -12.06 3.09 2.27
C SER A 200 -12.49 4.06 1.17
N LEU A 201 -13.49 4.90 1.46
CA LEU A 201 -14.00 5.94 0.55
C LEU A 201 -14.52 5.43 -0.81
N CYS A 202 -14.85 4.16 -0.90
CA CYS A 202 -15.43 3.50 -2.09
C CYS A 202 -16.96 3.52 -2.01
N LYS A 203 -17.58 4.67 -2.28
CA LYS A 203 -18.98 4.97 -1.96
C LYS A 203 -20.01 4.21 -2.78
N ASP A 204 -19.62 3.79 -3.99
CA ASP A 204 -20.53 3.20 -4.96
C ASP A 204 -20.60 1.67 -4.88
N VAL A 205 -19.90 1.07 -3.90
CA VAL A 205 -19.92 -0.40 -3.67
C VAL A 205 -21.32 -0.82 -3.25
N GLU A 206 -21.89 -1.77 -3.98
CA GLU A 206 -23.20 -2.36 -3.71
C GLU A 206 -23.03 -3.63 -2.85
N ALA A 207 -24.03 -3.93 -2.01
CA ALA A 207 -24.11 -5.14 -1.18
C ALA A 207 -22.78 -5.48 -0.46
N ILE A 208 -22.12 -4.45 0.11
CA ILE A 208 -20.73 -4.56 0.60
C ILE A 208 -20.57 -5.64 1.67
N THR A 209 -21.49 -5.74 2.64
CA THR A 209 -21.40 -6.74 3.72
C THR A 209 -21.68 -8.16 3.23
N GLU A 210 -22.57 -8.31 2.25
CA GLU A 210 -22.91 -9.58 1.63
C GLU A 210 -21.71 -10.13 0.84
N ALA A 211 -21.10 -9.30 -0.01
CA ALA A 211 -19.94 -9.70 -0.79
C ALA A 211 -18.74 -10.05 0.10
N ILE A 212 -18.43 -9.21 1.10
CA ILE A 212 -17.33 -9.49 2.03
C ILE A 212 -17.57 -10.77 2.82
N SER A 213 -18.81 -11.08 3.16
CA SER A 213 -19.18 -12.26 3.96
C SER A 213 -18.83 -13.61 3.29
N THR A 214 -18.49 -13.60 2.02
CA THR A 214 -18.04 -14.79 1.29
C THR A 214 -16.59 -15.16 1.59
N VAL A 215 -15.76 -14.17 1.99
CA VAL A 215 -14.31 -14.34 2.23
C VAL A 215 -14.04 -14.91 3.62
N LYS A 216 -14.17 -16.22 3.78
CA LYS A 216 -14.10 -16.92 5.08
C LYS A 216 -12.73 -16.90 5.76
N THR A 217 -11.69 -16.52 5.02
CA THR A 217 -10.31 -16.43 5.50
C THR A 217 -9.97 -15.12 6.19
N LEU A 218 -10.90 -14.12 6.14
CA LEU A 218 -10.66 -12.80 6.73
C LEU A 218 -10.45 -12.87 8.23
N LYS A 219 -9.41 -12.15 8.67
CA LYS A 219 -9.03 -11.88 10.05
C LYS A 219 -9.19 -10.42 10.42
N TYR A 220 -8.88 -9.52 9.47
CA TYR A 220 -8.89 -8.07 9.68
C TYR A 220 -9.77 -7.43 8.61
N LEU A 221 -10.83 -6.74 9.06
CA LEU A 221 -11.76 -6.04 8.18
C LEU A 221 -11.91 -4.58 8.61
N HIS A 222 -11.58 -3.68 7.72
CA HIS A 222 -11.83 -2.24 7.88
C HIS A 222 -12.74 -1.74 6.75
N ILE A 223 -13.83 -1.05 7.11
CA ILE A 223 -14.73 -0.37 6.18
C ILE A 223 -14.86 1.08 6.61
N PHE A 224 -14.36 1.99 5.78
CA PHE A 224 -14.44 3.42 6.03
C PHE A 224 -15.20 4.15 4.93
N GLN A 225 -16.35 4.73 5.27
CA GLN A 225 -17.20 5.53 4.39
C GLN A 225 -17.41 4.92 2.98
N SER A 226 -17.67 3.62 2.93
CA SER A 226 -17.78 2.83 1.71
C SER A 226 -19.11 2.08 1.66
N GLY A 227 -19.75 2.10 0.48
CA GLY A 227 -21.02 1.46 0.25
C GLY A 227 -22.14 1.90 1.20
N MET A 228 -23.31 1.31 1.05
CA MET A 228 -24.41 1.47 2.01
C MET A 228 -24.50 0.22 2.89
N ILE A 229 -24.47 0.42 4.21
CA ILE A 229 -24.58 -0.67 5.19
C ILE A 229 -25.91 -0.52 5.93
N GLU A 230 -26.83 -1.41 5.65
CA GLU A 230 -28.15 -1.45 6.29
C GLU A 230 -28.24 -2.56 7.36
N SER A 231 -27.45 -3.61 7.21
CA SER A 231 -27.34 -4.73 8.14
C SER A 231 -25.92 -5.26 8.20
N LEU A 232 -25.53 -5.77 9.35
CA LEU A 232 -24.24 -6.45 9.54
C LEU A 232 -24.40 -7.98 9.64
N GLN A 233 -25.64 -8.49 9.54
CA GLN A 233 -25.95 -9.90 9.82
C GLN A 233 -25.20 -10.89 8.91
N SER A 234 -24.91 -10.50 7.66
CA SER A 234 -24.12 -11.32 6.74
C SER A 234 -22.70 -11.61 7.25
N LEU A 235 -22.12 -10.66 8.01
CA LEU A 235 -20.77 -10.81 8.59
C LEU A 235 -20.68 -11.90 9.67
N ALA A 236 -21.81 -12.41 10.18
CA ALA A 236 -21.85 -13.57 11.08
C ALA A 236 -21.15 -14.81 10.50
N ASN A 237 -20.99 -14.86 9.19
CA ASN A 237 -20.30 -15.95 8.50
C ASN A 237 -18.76 -15.86 8.58
N LEU A 238 -18.21 -14.75 9.05
CA LEU A 238 -16.75 -14.52 9.14
C LEU A 238 -16.21 -14.98 10.50
N THR A 239 -16.28 -16.28 10.75
CA THR A 239 -15.93 -16.87 12.06
C THR A 239 -14.44 -16.83 12.40
N SER A 240 -13.58 -16.49 11.41
CA SER A 240 -12.12 -16.32 11.58
C SER A 240 -11.73 -14.87 11.89
N LEU A 241 -12.70 -13.95 11.97
CA LEU A 241 -12.42 -12.52 12.15
C LEU A 241 -11.85 -12.26 13.55
N GLU A 242 -10.74 -11.54 13.59
CA GLU A 242 -10.02 -11.14 14.81
C GLU A 242 -10.24 -9.65 15.10
N GLU A 243 -10.37 -8.80 14.04
CA GLU A 243 -10.62 -7.38 14.17
C GLU A 243 -11.65 -6.91 13.14
N LEU A 244 -12.62 -6.10 13.59
CA LEU A 244 -13.63 -5.47 12.76
C LEU A 244 -13.74 -3.98 13.10
N THR A 245 -13.37 -3.13 12.13
CA THR A 245 -13.59 -1.68 12.27
C THR A 245 -14.51 -1.19 11.16
N ILE A 246 -15.60 -0.57 11.53
CA ILE A 246 -16.54 0.05 10.59
C ILE A 246 -16.82 1.48 11.03
N GLU A 247 -16.46 2.43 10.17
CA GLU A 247 -16.89 3.83 10.28
C GLU A 247 -17.61 4.22 8.99
N ASN A 248 -18.94 4.33 9.04
CA ASN A 248 -19.73 4.60 7.85
C ASN A 248 -20.84 5.64 8.10
N LYS A 249 -21.24 6.29 7.02
CA LYS A 249 -22.42 7.17 7.01
C LYS A 249 -23.65 6.34 6.69
N GLY A 250 -24.79 6.83 7.13
CA GLY A 250 -26.07 6.18 6.82
C GLY A 250 -26.82 5.75 8.06
N LYS A 251 -27.62 4.72 7.91
CA LYS A 251 -28.50 4.25 8.99
C LYS A 251 -28.52 2.73 8.98
N LEU A 252 -27.99 2.15 10.03
CA LEU A 252 -28.14 0.73 10.28
C LEU A 252 -29.61 0.42 10.60
N ILE A 253 -30.28 -0.36 9.76
CA ILE A 253 -31.67 -0.73 9.89
C ILE A 253 -31.81 -1.86 10.91
N ASP A 254 -31.03 -2.91 10.72
CA ASP A 254 -30.92 -4.02 11.66
C ASP A 254 -29.79 -3.76 12.64
N LYS A 255 -30.16 -3.40 13.87
CA LYS A 255 -29.20 -3.11 14.94
C LYS A 255 -28.79 -4.35 15.74
N ASN A 256 -29.17 -5.53 15.28
CA ASN A 256 -28.79 -6.77 15.95
C ASN A 256 -27.36 -7.15 15.59
N ILE A 257 -26.44 -6.94 16.51
CA ILE A 257 -25.02 -7.27 16.39
C ILE A 257 -24.60 -8.39 17.36
N SER A 258 -25.54 -9.03 18.04
CA SER A 258 -25.24 -10.06 19.05
C SER A 258 -24.44 -11.24 18.53
N PHE A 259 -24.45 -11.48 17.22
CA PHE A 259 -23.62 -12.50 16.59
C PHE A 259 -22.11 -12.19 16.69
N LEU A 260 -21.70 -10.91 16.79
CA LEU A 260 -20.29 -10.55 16.94
C LEU A 260 -19.70 -11.13 18.23
N ASP A 261 -20.51 -11.19 19.30
CA ASP A 261 -20.08 -11.76 20.57
C ASP A 261 -19.87 -13.28 20.52
N THR A 262 -20.36 -13.92 19.44
CA THR A 262 -20.17 -15.38 19.20
C THR A 262 -18.89 -15.70 18.44
N ILE A 263 -18.24 -14.70 17.84
CA ILE A 263 -16.97 -14.88 17.13
C ILE A 263 -15.81 -14.87 18.15
N PRO A 264 -15.05 -15.95 18.26
CA PRO A 264 -13.99 -16.05 19.26
C PRO A 264 -12.91 -14.98 19.08
N ASN A 265 -12.58 -14.28 20.18
CA ASN A 265 -11.50 -13.28 20.24
C ASN A 265 -11.69 -12.06 19.33
N LEU A 266 -12.86 -11.84 18.75
CA LEU A 266 -13.13 -10.67 17.93
C LEU A 266 -13.06 -9.39 18.77
N GLU A 267 -12.24 -8.44 18.31
CA GLU A 267 -12.29 -7.05 18.74
C GLU A 267 -13.01 -6.22 17.67
N TYR A 268 -13.95 -5.36 18.08
CA TYR A 268 -14.67 -4.55 17.11
C TYR A 268 -14.93 -3.13 17.58
N SER A 269 -14.97 -2.22 16.59
CA SER A 269 -15.40 -0.84 16.71
C SER A 269 -16.32 -0.50 15.54
N ILE A 270 -17.58 -0.16 15.84
CA ILE A 270 -18.59 0.09 14.80
C ILE A 270 -19.22 1.45 15.04
N GLU A 271 -19.16 2.31 14.04
CA GLU A 271 -19.82 3.60 13.98
C GLU A 271 -20.57 3.74 12.64
N ILE A 272 -21.89 3.70 12.63
CA ILE A 272 -22.72 3.85 11.44
C ILE A 272 -23.80 4.91 11.72
N GLY A 273 -23.60 6.12 11.24
CA GLY A 273 -24.47 7.25 11.49
C GLY A 273 -24.59 7.57 12.98
N SER A 274 -25.74 7.27 13.59
CA SER A 274 -25.98 7.48 15.03
C SER A 274 -25.82 6.20 15.86
N PHE A 275 -25.46 5.08 15.25
CA PHE A 275 -25.20 3.81 15.94
C PHE A 275 -23.70 3.69 16.16
N GLY A 276 -23.29 3.47 17.41
CA GLY A 276 -21.89 3.24 17.76
C GLY A 276 -21.77 2.20 18.87
N THR A 277 -20.79 1.32 18.75
CA THR A 277 -20.48 0.30 19.75
C THR A 277 -19.06 -0.21 19.57
N THR A 278 -18.47 -0.71 20.65
CA THR A 278 -17.15 -1.35 20.67
C THR A 278 -17.23 -2.64 21.48
N SER A 279 -16.30 -3.54 21.26
CA SER A 279 -16.12 -4.71 22.13
C SER A 279 -15.64 -4.27 23.53
N ASP A 280 -16.12 -4.96 24.55
CA ASP A 280 -15.77 -4.72 25.96
C ASP A 280 -14.42 -5.37 26.37
N LYS A 281 -13.54 -5.68 25.42
CA LYS A 281 -12.27 -6.40 25.65
C LYS A 281 -11.08 -5.46 25.77
#